data_b121973c563e5497bf8496263390cb0f
#
_entry.id   b121973c563e5497bf8496263390cb0f
#
_cell.length_a   1.000
_cell.length_b   1.000
_cell.length_c   1.000
_cell.angle_alpha   90.00
_cell.angle_beta   90.00
_cell.angle_gamma   90.00
#
_symmetry.space_group_name_H-M   'P 1'
#
loop_
_entity.id
_entity.type
_entity.pdbx_description
1 polymer ?
#
loop_
_entity_poly.entity_id
_entity_poly.type
_entity_poly.pdbx_seq_one_letter_code
_entity_poly.pdbx_strand_id
1 'polypeptide(L)'
;MNLIEQIKHYLASEIIVKEYVDADTAKQRFSVCLECEHHDPEENKCKVCTCFLDLKTGSRVNWRPSKNRNEITHCPMGKWNDKEIANEYRRLDGLQPLT
;
A
#
# COMPACT_ATOMS: atom_id res chain seq x y z
N MET A 1 19.32 -10.14 6.10
CA MET A 1 19.36 -8.68 5.87
C MET A 1 20.03 -8.02 7.06
N ASN A 2 21.04 -7.19 6.84
CA ASN A 2 21.71 -6.49 7.93
C ASN A 2 20.94 -5.23 8.35
N LEU A 3 21.36 -4.58 9.42
CA LEU A 3 20.65 -3.42 9.97
C LEU A 3 20.55 -2.27 8.98
N ILE A 4 21.60 -2.00 8.22
CA ILE A 4 21.61 -0.93 7.23
C ILE A 4 20.59 -1.19 6.13
N GLU A 5 20.49 -2.43 5.64
CA GLU A 5 19.52 -2.81 4.64
C GLU A 5 18.10 -2.72 5.18
N GLN A 6 17.88 -3.10 6.44
CA GLN A 6 16.57 -2.96 7.08
C GLN A 6 16.15 -1.51 7.17
N ILE A 7 17.05 -0.61 7.54
CA ILE A 7 16.79 0.82 7.60
C ILE A 7 16.46 1.36 6.21
N LYS A 8 17.23 0.96 5.18
CA LYS A 8 16.96 1.38 3.81
C LYS A 8 15.58 0.93 3.33
N HIS A 9 15.20 -0.32 3.63
CA HIS A 9 13.86 -0.81 3.30
C HIS A 9 12.77 0.01 3.98
N TYR A 10 12.96 0.27 5.26
CA TYR A 10 12.01 1.06 6.03
C TYR A 10 11.85 2.48 5.46
N LEU A 11 12.96 3.14 5.14
CA LEU A 11 12.95 4.50 4.57
C LEU A 11 12.40 4.52 3.15
N ALA A 12 12.59 3.44 2.38
CA ALA A 12 12.08 3.34 1.02
C ALA A 12 10.58 3.00 0.99
N SER A 13 10.02 2.51 2.11
CA SER A 13 8.59 2.23 2.20
C SER A 13 7.81 3.54 2.25
N GLU A 14 6.71 3.59 1.49
CA GLU A 14 5.81 4.73 1.49
C GLU A 14 4.88 4.75 2.69
N ILE A 15 4.90 3.72 3.54
CA ILE A 15 3.97 3.60 4.65
C ILE A 15 4.66 3.17 5.94
N ILE A 16 4.10 3.64 7.06
CA ILE A 16 4.42 3.15 8.40
C ILE A 16 3.11 2.62 8.97
N VAL A 17 3.08 1.33 9.29
CA VAL A 17 1.84 0.67 9.73
C VAL A 17 1.48 1.14 11.14
N LYS A 18 0.26 1.64 11.30
CA LYS A 18 -0.30 2.08 12.59
C LYS A 18 -1.24 1.05 13.18
N GLU A 19 -2.04 0.38 12.35
CA GLU A 19 -2.95 -0.68 12.76
C GLU A 19 -2.92 -1.78 11.72
N TYR A 20 -3.04 -3.02 12.17
CA TYR A 20 -2.99 -4.20 11.31
C TYR A 20 -4.40 -4.75 11.08
N VAL A 21 -4.60 -5.35 9.91
CA VAL A 21 -5.78 -6.18 9.63
C VAL A 21 -5.54 -7.60 10.15
N ASP A 22 -6.61 -8.43 10.16
CA ASP A 22 -6.44 -9.84 10.48
C ASP A 22 -5.68 -10.59 9.37
N ALA A 23 -5.19 -11.78 9.72
CA ALA A 23 -4.35 -12.57 8.81
C ALA A 23 -5.09 -12.98 7.53
N ASP A 24 -6.38 -13.31 7.63
CA ASP A 24 -7.16 -13.71 6.47
C ASP A 24 -7.35 -12.57 5.48
N THR A 25 -7.64 -11.38 5.99
CA THR A 25 -7.77 -10.18 5.16
C THR A 25 -6.46 -9.85 4.47
N ALA A 26 -5.35 -9.89 5.20
CA ALA A 26 -4.02 -9.64 4.64
C ALA A 26 -3.70 -10.63 3.52
N LYS A 27 -4.01 -11.90 3.73
CA LYS A 27 -3.76 -12.95 2.76
C LYS A 27 -4.58 -12.77 1.49
N GLN A 28 -5.85 -12.40 1.61
CA GLN A 28 -6.71 -12.12 0.47
C GLN A 28 -6.17 -10.96 -0.36
N ARG A 29 -5.81 -9.87 0.31
CA ARG A 29 -5.25 -8.69 -0.35
C ARG A 29 -3.93 -9.01 -1.05
N PHE A 30 -3.06 -9.76 -0.38
CA PHE A 30 -1.77 -10.15 -0.93
C PHE A 30 -1.95 -10.97 -2.22
N SER A 31 -2.91 -11.90 -2.22
CA SER A 31 -3.21 -12.71 -3.41
C SER A 31 -3.63 -11.85 -4.59
N VAL A 32 -4.47 -10.83 -4.36
CA VAL A 32 -4.87 -9.88 -5.41
C VAL A 32 -3.66 -9.13 -5.95
N CYS A 33 -2.79 -8.67 -5.06
CA CYS A 33 -1.60 -7.90 -5.46
C CYS A 33 -0.60 -8.74 -6.24
N LEU A 34 -0.43 -10.02 -5.90
CA LEU A 34 0.49 -10.91 -6.62
C LEU A 34 0.09 -11.10 -8.07
N GLU A 35 -1.20 -11.09 -8.36
CA GLU A 35 -1.71 -11.24 -9.72
C GLU A 35 -1.90 -9.91 -10.44
N CYS A 36 -1.64 -8.81 -9.75
CA CYS A 36 -1.82 -7.48 -10.31
C CYS A 36 -0.71 -7.13 -11.31
N GLU A 37 -1.07 -6.50 -12.41
CA GLU A 37 -0.15 -6.01 -13.42
C GLU A 37 0.85 -4.97 -12.90
N HIS A 38 0.52 -4.33 -11.79
CA HIS A 38 1.37 -3.32 -11.17
C HIS A 38 2.34 -3.90 -10.13
N HIS A 39 2.33 -5.23 -9.95
CA HIS A 39 3.23 -5.90 -9.03
C HIS A 39 4.65 -5.95 -9.59
N ASP A 40 5.61 -5.47 -8.80
CA ASP A 40 7.03 -5.61 -9.09
C ASP A 40 7.55 -6.84 -8.34
N PRO A 41 7.83 -7.95 -9.04
CA PRO A 41 8.23 -9.19 -8.37
C PRO A 41 9.64 -9.14 -7.79
N GLU A 42 10.52 -8.28 -8.28
CA GLU A 42 11.89 -8.18 -7.78
C GLU A 42 11.93 -7.52 -6.42
N GLU A 43 11.20 -6.44 -6.24
CA GLU A 43 11.18 -5.69 -4.99
C GLU A 43 9.96 -5.98 -4.12
N ASN A 44 9.01 -6.76 -4.63
CA ASN A 44 7.73 -7.07 -3.97
C ASN A 44 6.98 -5.80 -3.57
N LYS A 45 6.86 -4.90 -4.52
CA LYS A 45 6.20 -3.61 -4.38
C LYS A 45 5.08 -3.44 -5.38
N CYS A 46 4.16 -2.54 -5.05
CA CYS A 46 3.19 -2.02 -6.01
C CYS A 46 3.82 -0.84 -6.75
N LYS A 47 3.87 -0.90 -8.08
CA LYS A 47 4.45 0.17 -8.90
C LYS A 47 3.63 1.46 -8.86
N VAL A 48 2.35 1.37 -8.51
CA VAL A 48 1.47 2.55 -8.44
C VAL A 48 1.73 3.36 -7.18
N CYS A 49 1.72 2.71 -6.00
CA CYS A 49 1.92 3.42 -4.73
C CYS A 49 3.34 3.29 -4.18
N THR A 50 4.20 2.49 -4.80
CA THR A 50 5.57 2.18 -4.36
C THR A 50 5.66 1.56 -2.96
N CYS A 51 4.55 1.05 -2.44
CA CYS A 51 4.51 0.41 -1.13
C CYS A 51 4.95 -1.05 -1.21
N PHE A 52 5.70 -1.50 -0.22
CA PHE A 52 6.00 -2.93 -0.07
C PHE A 52 4.70 -3.68 0.20
N LEU A 53 4.46 -4.78 -0.52
CA LEU A 53 3.21 -5.51 -0.43
C LEU A 53 2.96 -6.10 0.95
N ASP A 54 4.00 -6.60 1.62
CA ASP A 54 3.86 -7.17 2.95
C ASP A 54 3.31 -6.15 3.95
N LEU A 55 3.82 -4.94 3.92
CA LEU A 55 3.36 -3.86 4.78
C LEU A 55 1.96 -3.40 4.40
N LYS A 56 1.74 -3.20 3.11
CA LYS A 56 0.48 -2.66 2.60
C LYS A 56 -0.69 -3.60 2.87
N THR A 57 -0.55 -4.87 2.52
CA THR A 57 -1.65 -5.83 2.64
C THR A 57 -2.00 -6.16 4.08
N GLY A 58 -1.03 -6.04 4.98
CA GLY A 58 -1.22 -6.26 6.41
C GLY A 58 -1.73 -5.06 7.19
N SER A 59 -1.81 -3.89 6.57
CA SER A 59 -2.16 -2.64 7.24
C SER A 59 -3.64 -2.30 7.12
N ARG A 60 -4.23 -1.83 8.21
CA ARG A 60 -5.57 -1.23 8.18
C ARG A 60 -5.48 0.30 8.14
N VAL A 61 -4.58 0.86 8.94
CA VAL A 61 -4.30 2.30 8.96
C VAL A 61 -2.79 2.46 8.91
N ASN A 62 -2.31 3.38 8.08
CA ASN A 62 -0.88 3.66 7.98
C ASN A 62 -0.61 5.16 7.94
N TRP A 63 0.59 5.51 8.34
CA TRP A 63 1.13 6.85 8.17
C TRP A 63 1.90 6.90 6.86
N ARG A 64 1.63 7.91 6.05
CA ARG A 64 2.33 8.17 4.79
C ARG A 64 3.29 9.34 4.98
N PRO A 65 4.59 9.10 5.21
CA PRO A 65 5.55 10.20 5.44
C PRO A 65 5.61 11.20 4.30
N SER A 66 5.59 10.73 3.06
CA SER A 66 5.65 11.60 1.88
C SER A 66 4.41 12.48 1.73
N LYS A 67 3.29 12.08 2.32
CA LYS A 67 2.01 12.80 2.25
C LYS A 67 1.70 13.55 3.54
N ASN A 68 2.47 13.29 4.59
CA ASN A 68 2.27 13.87 5.92
C ASN A 68 0.83 13.66 6.42
N ARG A 69 0.32 12.44 6.30
CA ARG A 69 -1.04 12.11 6.75
C ARG A 69 -1.19 10.63 7.06
N ASN A 70 -2.19 10.31 7.91
CA ASN A 70 -2.66 8.94 8.08
C ASN A 70 -3.62 8.60 6.95
N GLU A 71 -3.62 7.33 6.53
CA GLU A 71 -4.53 6.83 5.51
C GLU A 71 -5.12 5.50 5.92
N ILE A 72 -6.38 5.28 5.51
CA ILE A 72 -6.95 3.95 5.50
C ILE A 72 -6.27 3.22 4.34
N THR A 73 -5.68 2.05 4.62
CA THR A 73 -4.95 1.30 3.61
C THR A 73 -5.91 0.86 2.50
N HIS A 74 -5.53 1.13 1.27
CA HIS A 74 -6.36 0.88 0.10
C HIS A 74 -5.50 0.57 -1.11
N CYS A 75 -6.09 -0.10 -2.09
CA CYS A 75 -5.48 -0.23 -3.40
C CYS A 75 -5.84 1.03 -4.20
N PRO A 76 -4.86 1.79 -4.71
CA PRO A 76 -5.14 3.01 -5.49
C PRO A 76 -5.94 2.73 -6.76
N MET A 77 -5.95 1.48 -7.23
CA MET A 77 -6.72 1.07 -8.40
C MET A 77 -8.04 0.40 -8.04
N GLY A 78 -8.38 0.34 -6.74
CA GLY A 78 -9.64 -0.21 -6.27
C GLY A 78 -9.82 -1.71 -6.45
N LYS A 79 -8.73 -2.47 -6.47
CA LYS A 79 -8.79 -3.92 -6.76
C LYS A 79 -9.28 -4.76 -5.58
N TRP A 80 -9.06 -4.34 -4.35
CA TRP A 80 -9.52 -5.06 -3.16
C TRP A 80 -10.26 -4.18 -2.15
N ASN A 81 -10.70 -3.01 -2.57
CA ASN A 81 -11.49 -2.08 -1.76
C ASN A 81 -12.47 -1.31 -2.64
N ASP A 82 -13.34 -0.55 -2.02
CA ASP A 82 -14.28 0.29 -2.75
C ASP A 82 -13.56 1.39 -3.52
N LYS A 83 -14.03 1.67 -4.73
CA LYS A 83 -13.48 2.74 -5.56
C LYS A 83 -13.58 4.10 -4.88
N GLU A 84 -14.59 4.30 -4.04
CA GLU A 84 -14.78 5.56 -3.33
C GLU A 84 -13.60 5.89 -2.42
N ILE A 85 -13.06 4.90 -1.72
CA ILE A 85 -11.88 5.09 -0.86
C ILE A 85 -10.68 5.47 -1.70
N ALA A 86 -10.44 4.74 -2.78
CA ALA A 86 -9.33 5.04 -3.69
C ALA A 86 -9.47 6.45 -4.29
N ASN A 87 -10.68 6.81 -4.71
CA ASN A 87 -10.95 8.11 -5.34
C ASN A 87 -10.75 9.27 -4.36
N GLU A 88 -11.08 9.09 -3.09
CA GLU A 88 -10.84 10.12 -2.09
C GLU A 88 -9.36 10.48 -1.99
N TYR A 89 -8.49 9.46 -1.89
CA TYR A 89 -7.06 9.70 -1.81
C TYR A 89 -6.47 10.15 -3.13
N ARG A 90 -7.01 9.68 -4.25
CA ARG A 90 -6.60 10.21 -5.56
C ARG A 90 -6.93 11.69 -5.67
N ARG A 91 -8.10 12.10 -5.22
CA ARG A 91 -8.50 13.51 -5.21
C ARG A 91 -7.55 14.36 -4.35
N LEU A 92 -7.18 13.88 -3.17
CA LEU A 92 -6.25 14.58 -2.28
C LEU A 92 -4.86 14.72 -2.92
N ASP A 93 -4.48 13.78 -3.77
CA ASP A 93 -3.19 13.80 -4.46
C ASP A 93 -3.25 14.50 -5.83
N GLY A 94 -4.39 15.06 -6.19
CA GLY A 94 -4.56 15.77 -7.46
C GLY A 94 -4.68 14.83 -8.67
N LEU A 95 -5.02 13.57 -8.46
CA LEU A 95 -5.16 12.58 -9.52
C LEU A 95 -6.61 12.45 -9.96
N GLN A 96 -6.80 11.99 -11.21
CA GLN A 96 -8.11 11.72 -11.74
C GLN A 96 -8.79 10.56 -11.02
N PRO A 97 -10.11 10.61 -10.81
CA PRO A 97 -10.82 9.51 -10.18
C PRO A 97 -10.88 8.28 -11.09
N LEU A 98 -11.02 7.12 -10.47
CA LEU A 98 -11.28 5.88 -11.19
C LEU A 98 -12.73 5.90 -11.72
N THR A 99 -12.91 5.39 -12.90
CA THR A 99 -14.24 5.32 -13.55
C THR A 99 -14.91 3.96 -13.33
#